data_09315784013b290fc4cf1f49296734df
#
_entry.id   09315784013b290fc4cf1f49296734df
#
_cell.length_a   1.000
_cell.length_b   1.000
_cell.length_c   1.000
_cell.angle_alpha   90.00
_cell.angle_beta   90.00
_cell.angle_gamma   90.00
#
_symmetry.space_group_name_H-M   'P 1'
#
loop_
_entity.id
_entity.type
_entity.pdbx_description
1 polymer ?
#
loop_
_entity_poly.entity_id
_entity_poly.type
_entity_poly.pdbx_seq_one_letter_code
_entity_poly.pdbx_strand_id
1 'polypeptide(L)'
;MNITDEIQKLSGLHHSGALSDAEFETAKARLLTGSPPSPSPVGATPLPSQGPQRPAMSPEAALKQWGLFLHLSILAGLIVPFGGLVVPVIIWQMKKQEIPGIDEHGCNAVNFIISICIYMALCIPLCFLLIGIPLMIVLGILGVVFPILAALKANNGEFWKYPMTITFLKPSAT
;
A
#
# COMPACT_ATOMS: atom_id res chain seq x y z
N MET A 1 0.94 25.43 -48.72
CA MET A 1 1.48 24.22 -48.08
C MET A 1 0.72 23.06 -48.67
N ASN A 2 1.41 22.05 -49.19
CA ASN A 2 0.72 20.99 -49.92
C ASN A 2 0.35 19.86 -48.94
N ILE A 3 -0.93 19.55 -48.82
CA ILE A 3 -1.44 18.52 -47.89
C ILE A 3 -0.72 17.19 -48.05
N THR A 4 -0.30 16.90 -49.29
CA THR A 4 0.45 15.69 -49.65
C THR A 4 1.79 15.61 -48.94
N ASP A 5 2.51 16.74 -48.85
CA ASP A 5 3.86 16.82 -48.22
C ASP A 5 3.72 16.65 -46.69
N GLU A 6 2.66 17.18 -46.10
CA GLU A 6 2.40 17.02 -44.66
C GLU A 6 2.00 15.60 -44.27
N ILE A 7 1.20 14.93 -45.11
CA ILE A 7 0.85 13.51 -44.90
C ILE A 7 2.11 12.63 -45.03
N GLN A 8 2.99 12.94 -45.96
CA GLN A 8 4.22 12.19 -46.15
C GLN A 8 5.18 12.36 -44.97
N LYS A 9 5.27 13.58 -44.39
CA LYS A 9 6.03 13.85 -43.17
C LYS A 9 5.49 13.15 -41.95
N LEU A 10 4.14 13.13 -41.79
CA LEU A 10 3.45 12.37 -40.74
C LEU A 10 3.72 10.86 -40.86
N SER A 11 3.66 10.30 -42.06
CA SER A 11 3.99 8.92 -42.34
C SER A 11 5.43 8.56 -41.97
N GLY A 12 6.40 9.49 -42.24
CA GLY A 12 7.78 9.33 -41.82
C GLY A 12 7.99 9.30 -40.30
N LEU A 13 7.25 10.15 -39.58
CA LEU A 13 7.30 10.18 -38.10
C LEU A 13 6.65 8.91 -37.48
N HIS A 14 5.61 8.40 -38.09
CA HIS A 14 4.98 7.14 -37.68
C HIS A 14 5.94 5.95 -37.92
N HIS A 15 6.57 5.86 -39.08
CA HIS A 15 7.55 4.80 -39.41
C HIS A 15 8.80 4.83 -38.49
N SER A 16 9.20 6.03 -38.03
CA SER A 16 10.33 6.17 -37.10
C SER A 16 9.95 5.86 -35.65
N GLY A 17 8.69 5.54 -35.35
CA GLY A 17 8.21 5.28 -34.00
C GLY A 17 8.03 6.54 -33.14
N ALA A 18 8.15 7.72 -33.73
CA ALA A 18 7.97 9.01 -33.03
C ALA A 18 6.50 9.38 -32.85
N LEU A 19 5.59 8.72 -33.57
CA LEU A 19 4.13 8.87 -33.44
C LEU A 19 3.49 7.48 -33.24
N SER A 20 2.53 7.39 -32.33
CA SER A 20 1.70 6.19 -32.18
C SER A 20 0.61 6.12 -33.24
N ASP A 21 0.04 4.92 -33.49
CA ASP A 21 -1.04 4.69 -34.46
C ASP A 21 -2.23 5.62 -34.23
N ALA A 22 -2.62 5.85 -32.98
CA ALA A 22 -3.74 6.70 -32.59
C ALA A 22 -3.46 8.20 -32.89
N GLU A 23 -2.23 8.64 -32.66
CA GLU A 23 -1.80 10.02 -32.96
C GLU A 23 -1.69 10.26 -34.45
N PHE A 24 -1.18 9.29 -35.19
CA PHE A 24 -1.11 9.33 -36.64
C PHE A 24 -2.49 9.46 -37.29
N GLU A 25 -3.46 8.62 -36.94
CA GLU A 25 -4.83 8.69 -37.46
C GLU A 25 -5.52 10.01 -37.07
N THR A 26 -5.32 10.50 -35.86
CA THR A 26 -5.85 11.80 -35.42
C THR A 26 -5.28 12.98 -36.21
N ALA A 27 -3.99 13.00 -36.42
CA ALA A 27 -3.31 14.05 -37.16
C ALA A 27 -3.69 14.01 -38.64
N LYS A 28 -3.78 12.82 -39.26
CA LYS A 28 -4.23 12.61 -40.63
C LYS A 28 -5.68 13.07 -40.84
N ALA A 29 -6.58 12.74 -39.91
CA ALA A 29 -7.98 13.21 -39.97
C ALA A 29 -8.07 14.73 -39.92
N ARG A 30 -7.27 15.41 -39.11
CA ARG A 30 -7.21 16.88 -39.02
C ARG A 30 -6.74 17.53 -40.32
N LEU A 31 -5.70 16.98 -40.96
CA LEU A 31 -5.21 17.47 -42.24
C LEU A 31 -6.23 17.33 -43.37
N LEU A 32 -6.99 16.22 -43.37
CA LEU A 32 -8.02 15.97 -44.39
C LEU A 32 -9.30 16.80 -44.20
N THR A 33 -9.63 17.18 -42.95
CA THR A 33 -10.84 17.99 -42.63
C THR A 33 -10.61 19.49 -42.75
N GLY A 34 -9.38 19.94 -43.02
CA GLY A 34 -9.05 21.35 -43.20
C GLY A 34 -9.36 22.24 -41.99
N SER A 35 -9.51 21.67 -40.81
CA SER A 35 -9.76 22.43 -39.60
C SER A 35 -8.53 23.23 -39.24
N PRO A 36 -8.64 24.60 -39.14
CA PRO A 36 -7.52 25.41 -38.71
C PRO A 36 -7.08 24.98 -37.30
N PRO A 37 -5.78 25.14 -36.97
CA PRO A 37 -5.31 24.87 -35.64
C PRO A 37 -6.10 25.75 -34.67
N SER A 38 -6.93 25.11 -33.85
CA SER A 38 -7.57 25.77 -32.73
C SER A 38 -6.44 26.33 -31.87
N PRO A 39 -6.38 27.62 -31.57
CA PRO A 39 -5.35 28.14 -30.67
C PRO A 39 -5.53 27.44 -29.35
N SER A 40 -4.57 26.59 -28.99
CA SER A 40 -4.44 26.07 -27.63
C SER A 40 -4.40 27.28 -26.71
N PRO A 41 -5.16 27.32 -25.62
CA PRO A 41 -5.07 28.42 -24.66
C PRO A 41 -3.61 28.53 -24.21
N VAL A 42 -2.99 29.65 -24.58
CA VAL A 42 -1.64 30.04 -24.13
C VAL A 42 -1.75 30.27 -22.63
N GLY A 43 -1.31 29.30 -21.85
CA GLY A 43 -1.39 29.31 -20.39
C GLY A 43 -1.40 27.94 -19.74
N ALA A 44 -1.54 26.86 -20.49
CA ALA A 44 -1.31 25.55 -19.93
C ALA A 44 0.21 25.34 -19.80
N THR A 45 0.72 25.47 -18.59
CA THR A 45 2.04 24.96 -18.19
C THR A 45 2.14 23.53 -18.76
N PRO A 46 3.25 23.16 -19.47
CA PRO A 46 3.42 21.79 -19.92
C PRO A 46 3.29 20.91 -18.68
N LEU A 47 2.23 20.11 -18.59
CA LEU A 47 2.21 19.03 -17.62
C LEU A 47 3.45 18.19 -17.86
N PRO A 48 4.28 17.93 -16.85
CA PRO A 48 5.45 17.09 -17.01
C PRO A 48 4.98 15.81 -17.67
N SER A 49 5.65 15.41 -18.76
CA SER A 49 5.42 14.15 -19.47
C SER A 49 5.35 13.06 -18.41
N GLN A 50 4.17 12.57 -18.14
CA GLN A 50 4.02 11.42 -17.28
C GLN A 50 4.64 10.27 -18.06
N GLY A 51 5.90 9.93 -17.71
CA GLY A 51 6.50 8.68 -18.15
C GLY A 51 5.55 7.52 -17.86
N PRO A 52 5.78 6.31 -18.37
CA PRO A 52 4.84 5.20 -18.27
C PRO A 52 4.35 5.09 -16.84
N GLN A 53 3.14 5.59 -16.59
CA GLN A 53 2.52 5.53 -15.26
C GLN A 53 2.29 4.05 -15.00
N ARG A 54 3.04 3.51 -14.04
CA ARG A 54 2.66 2.23 -13.44
C ARG A 54 1.19 2.38 -13.04
N PRO A 55 0.30 1.45 -13.46
CA PRO A 55 -1.10 1.53 -13.09
C PRO A 55 -1.18 1.77 -11.58
N ALA A 56 -1.82 2.86 -11.19
CA ALA A 56 -2.00 3.18 -9.77
C ALA A 56 -2.68 1.98 -9.12
N MET A 57 -2.08 1.45 -8.07
CA MET A 57 -2.61 0.31 -7.33
C MET A 57 -4.01 0.67 -6.82
N SER A 58 -5.01 -0.19 -7.04
CA SER A 58 -6.34 0.06 -6.51
C SER A 58 -6.28 0.19 -4.97
N PRO A 59 -7.13 1.01 -4.35
CA PRO A 59 -7.16 1.17 -2.89
C PRO A 59 -7.29 -0.16 -2.14
N GLU A 60 -8.06 -1.09 -2.70
CA GLU A 60 -8.23 -2.43 -2.14
C GLU A 60 -6.95 -3.27 -2.22
N ALA A 61 -6.25 -3.24 -3.35
CA ALA A 61 -4.96 -3.93 -3.51
C ALA A 61 -3.90 -3.32 -2.60
N ALA A 62 -3.91 -2.00 -2.42
CA ALA A 62 -3.03 -1.31 -1.49
C ALA A 62 -3.31 -1.73 -0.03
N LEU A 63 -4.58 -1.82 0.37
CA LEU A 63 -4.96 -2.26 1.71
C LEU A 63 -4.49 -3.69 2.00
N LYS A 64 -4.69 -4.62 1.06
CA LYS A 64 -4.23 -6.02 1.18
C LYS A 64 -2.72 -6.09 1.37
N GLN A 65 -1.98 -5.41 0.52
CA GLN A 65 -0.52 -5.42 0.55
C GLN A 65 0.04 -4.77 1.82
N TRP A 66 -0.42 -3.57 2.17
CA TRP A 66 0.08 -2.86 3.34
C TRP A 66 -0.41 -3.48 4.66
N GLY A 67 -1.62 -4.04 4.69
CA GLY A 67 -2.10 -4.83 5.82
C GLY A 67 -1.24 -6.07 6.07
N LEU A 68 -0.85 -6.80 5.01
CA LEU A 68 0.10 -7.91 5.08
C LEU A 68 1.43 -7.45 5.70
N PHE A 69 2.04 -6.40 5.16
CA PHE A 69 3.33 -5.89 5.67
C PHE A 69 3.24 -5.40 7.11
N LEU A 70 2.15 -4.73 7.47
CA LEU A 70 1.92 -4.22 8.82
C LEU A 70 1.91 -5.36 9.85
N HIS A 71 1.17 -6.43 9.60
CA HIS A 71 1.11 -7.56 10.52
C HIS A 71 2.41 -8.39 10.52
N LEU A 72 3.02 -8.59 9.34
CA LEU A 72 4.28 -9.33 9.24
C LEU A 72 5.44 -8.58 9.90
N SER A 73 5.39 -7.24 9.90
CA SER A 73 6.43 -6.41 10.54
C SER A 73 6.52 -6.60 12.06
N ILE A 74 5.49 -7.13 12.71
CA ILE A 74 5.54 -7.50 14.14
C ILE A 74 6.64 -8.52 14.39
N LEU A 75 6.89 -9.42 13.43
CA LEU A 75 7.96 -10.42 13.53
C LEU A 75 9.37 -9.81 13.48
N ALA A 76 9.51 -8.54 13.08
CA ALA A 76 10.79 -7.83 13.16
C ALA A 76 11.34 -7.79 14.60
N GLY A 77 10.46 -7.91 15.60
CA GLY A 77 10.85 -8.04 17.01
C GLY A 77 11.67 -9.30 17.34
N LEU A 78 11.66 -10.32 16.48
CA LEU A 78 12.49 -11.52 16.64
C LEU A 78 13.95 -11.26 16.25
N ILE A 79 14.21 -10.25 15.41
CA ILE A 79 15.54 -9.93 14.88
C ILE A 79 16.12 -8.73 15.61
N VAL A 80 15.31 -7.69 15.82
CA VAL A 80 15.74 -6.43 16.43
C VAL A 80 14.88 -6.14 17.66
N PRO A 81 15.47 -5.92 18.84
CA PRO A 81 14.73 -5.51 20.02
C PRO A 81 13.85 -4.29 19.70
N PHE A 82 12.61 -4.32 20.15
CA PHE A 82 11.59 -3.30 19.87
C PHE A 82 11.16 -3.15 18.40
N GLY A 83 11.81 -3.84 17.44
CA GLY A 83 11.44 -3.77 16.03
C GLY A 83 9.98 -4.16 15.77
N GLY A 84 9.48 -5.16 16.50
CA GLY A 84 8.08 -5.60 16.42
C GLY A 84 7.05 -4.58 16.90
N LEU A 85 7.46 -3.55 17.65
CA LEU A 85 6.61 -2.44 18.04
C LEU A 85 6.78 -1.24 17.09
N VAL A 86 8.03 -0.89 16.81
CA VAL A 86 8.35 0.35 16.08
C VAL A 86 7.95 0.25 14.62
N VAL A 87 8.29 -0.86 13.95
CA VAL A 87 8.04 -1.00 12.50
C VAL A 87 6.56 -0.97 12.14
N PRO A 88 5.66 -1.74 12.76
CA PRO A 88 4.24 -1.67 12.44
C PRO A 88 3.62 -0.30 12.75
N VAL A 89 4.07 0.38 13.82
CA VAL A 89 3.60 1.74 14.14
C VAL A 89 4.02 2.73 13.06
N ILE A 90 5.25 2.65 12.56
CA ILE A 90 5.73 3.51 11.46
C ILE A 90 4.89 3.27 10.21
N ILE A 91 4.72 2.03 9.79
CA ILE A 91 3.92 1.67 8.62
C ILE A 91 2.50 2.23 8.76
N TRP A 92 1.87 2.01 9.91
CA TRP A 92 0.53 2.51 10.20
C TRP A 92 0.45 4.03 10.10
N GLN A 93 1.34 4.76 10.80
CA GLN A 93 1.33 6.23 10.79
C GLN A 93 1.56 6.82 9.39
N MET A 94 2.42 6.20 8.58
CA MET A 94 2.68 6.64 7.22
C MET A 94 1.50 6.41 6.29
N LYS A 95 0.77 5.31 6.48
CA LYS A 95 -0.26 4.85 5.52
C LYS A 95 -1.69 5.17 5.93
N LYS A 96 -1.95 5.56 7.17
CA LYS A 96 -3.32 5.79 7.66
C LYS A 96 -4.08 6.91 6.94
N GLN A 97 -3.37 7.87 6.34
CA GLN A 97 -3.98 8.95 5.56
C GLN A 97 -4.16 8.61 4.08
N GLU A 98 -3.38 7.64 3.58
CA GLU A 98 -3.35 7.29 2.16
C GLU A 98 -4.27 6.11 1.82
N ILE A 99 -4.43 5.17 2.76
CA ILE A 99 -5.10 3.89 2.51
C ILE A 99 -6.29 3.75 3.44
N PRO A 100 -7.53 3.86 2.90
CA PRO A 100 -8.74 3.60 3.68
C PRO A 100 -8.73 2.19 4.29
N GLY A 101 -9.11 2.07 5.57
CA GLY A 101 -9.15 0.79 6.29
C GLY A 101 -7.84 0.35 6.95
N ILE A 102 -6.68 0.91 6.59
CA ILE A 102 -5.40 0.54 7.21
C ILE A 102 -5.35 0.92 8.70
N ASP A 103 -6.13 1.91 9.11
CA ASP A 103 -6.22 2.36 10.51
C ASP A 103 -6.77 1.26 11.42
N GLU A 104 -7.71 0.47 10.92
CA GLU A 104 -8.27 -0.68 11.61
C GLU A 104 -7.23 -1.78 11.86
N HIS A 105 -6.44 -2.11 10.83
CA HIS A 105 -5.32 -3.05 10.94
C HIS A 105 -4.23 -2.52 11.88
N GLY A 106 -3.91 -1.22 11.84
CA GLY A 106 -2.92 -0.59 12.69
C GLY A 106 -3.31 -0.63 14.17
N CYS A 107 -4.52 -0.19 14.51
CA CYS A 107 -5.03 -0.26 15.88
C CYS A 107 -5.05 -1.70 16.41
N ASN A 108 -5.46 -2.65 15.59
CA ASN A 108 -5.51 -4.07 15.97
C ASN A 108 -4.11 -4.63 16.27
N ALA A 109 -3.12 -4.31 15.42
CA ALA A 109 -1.72 -4.74 15.60
C ALA A 109 -1.11 -4.13 16.88
N VAL A 110 -1.29 -2.83 17.10
CA VAL A 110 -0.74 -2.15 18.29
C VAL A 110 -1.40 -2.66 19.57
N ASN A 111 -2.72 -2.84 19.58
CA ASN A 111 -3.44 -3.42 20.71
C ASN A 111 -2.91 -4.82 21.05
N PHE A 112 -2.66 -5.64 20.04
CA PHE A 112 -2.08 -6.97 20.23
C PHE A 112 -0.69 -6.91 20.84
N ILE A 113 0.21 -6.05 20.33
CA ILE A 113 1.57 -5.90 20.83
C ILE A 113 1.56 -5.46 22.31
N ILE A 114 0.73 -4.47 22.66
CA ILE A 114 0.60 -4.00 24.05
C ILE A 114 0.07 -5.14 24.94
N SER A 115 -0.93 -5.87 24.47
CA SER A 115 -1.50 -7.00 25.22
C SER A 115 -0.46 -8.10 25.50
N ILE A 116 0.30 -8.50 24.48
CA ILE A 116 1.40 -9.48 24.64
C ILE A 116 2.45 -8.98 25.63
N CYS A 117 2.85 -7.71 25.54
CA CYS A 117 3.80 -7.12 26.50
C CYS A 117 3.28 -7.18 27.94
N ILE A 118 2.00 -6.88 28.16
CA ILE A 118 1.36 -6.96 29.48
C ILE A 118 1.35 -8.42 29.98
N TYR A 119 0.93 -9.36 29.13
CA TYR A 119 0.89 -10.78 29.49
C TYR A 119 2.29 -11.33 29.79
N MET A 120 3.29 -10.97 29.01
CA MET A 120 4.68 -11.36 29.28
C MET A 120 5.17 -10.78 30.62
N ALA A 121 4.87 -9.51 30.91
CA ALA A 121 5.21 -8.88 32.19
C ALA A 121 4.53 -9.58 33.37
N LEU A 122 3.26 -9.99 33.22
CA LEU A 122 2.55 -10.77 34.25
C LEU A 122 3.11 -12.18 34.45
N CYS A 123 3.71 -12.76 33.43
CA CYS A 123 4.34 -14.09 33.53
C CYS A 123 5.63 -14.06 34.37
N ILE A 124 6.32 -12.90 34.48
CA ILE A 124 7.57 -12.79 35.25
C ILE A 124 7.37 -13.22 36.70
N PRO A 125 6.43 -12.65 37.49
CA PRO A 125 6.20 -13.12 38.86
C PRO A 125 5.68 -14.56 38.92
N LEU A 126 4.92 -15.02 37.90
CA LEU A 126 4.44 -16.40 37.82
C LEU A 126 5.58 -17.42 37.61
N CYS A 127 6.75 -16.99 37.11
CA CYS A 127 7.91 -17.85 37.00
C CYS A 127 8.39 -18.39 38.37
N PHE A 128 8.22 -17.62 39.45
CA PHE A 128 8.51 -18.09 40.80
C PHE A 128 7.61 -19.28 41.22
N LEU A 129 6.45 -19.39 40.62
CA LEU A 129 5.50 -20.52 40.81
C LEU A 129 5.69 -21.63 39.78
N LEU A 130 6.73 -21.57 38.95
CA LEU A 130 7.01 -22.47 37.81
C LEU A 130 5.91 -22.51 36.72
N ILE A 131 4.79 -21.85 36.94
CA ILE A 131 3.68 -21.78 35.96
C ILE A 131 3.98 -20.76 34.86
N GLY A 132 4.76 -19.70 35.16
CA GLY A 132 5.08 -18.63 34.22
C GLY A 132 5.90 -19.12 33.01
N ILE A 133 6.80 -20.10 33.21
CA ILE A 133 7.68 -20.59 32.13
C ILE A 133 6.86 -21.20 30.96
N PRO A 134 6.00 -22.22 31.19
CA PRO A 134 5.19 -22.77 30.10
C PRO A 134 4.24 -21.74 29.49
N LEU A 135 3.72 -20.80 30.29
CA LEU A 135 2.84 -19.74 29.78
C LEU A 135 3.60 -18.76 28.87
N MET A 136 4.83 -18.39 29.20
CA MET A 136 5.68 -17.56 28.33
C MET A 136 5.98 -18.25 27.00
N ILE A 137 6.22 -19.55 26.99
CA ILE A 137 6.45 -20.33 25.77
C ILE A 137 5.18 -20.27 24.89
N VAL A 138 4.00 -20.49 25.46
CA VAL A 138 2.73 -20.41 24.74
C VAL A 138 2.52 -19.00 24.17
N LEU A 139 2.72 -17.95 24.97
CA LEU A 139 2.59 -16.56 24.52
C LEU A 139 3.59 -16.23 23.42
N GLY A 140 4.83 -16.75 23.50
CA GLY A 140 5.83 -16.59 22.43
C GLY A 140 5.40 -17.23 21.12
N ILE A 141 4.83 -18.43 21.17
CA ILE A 141 4.29 -19.12 19.98
C ILE A 141 3.11 -18.31 19.40
N LEU A 142 2.18 -17.88 20.24
CA LEU A 142 1.03 -17.07 19.81
C LEU A 142 1.49 -15.71 19.23
N GLY A 143 2.54 -15.11 19.80
CA GLY A 143 3.16 -13.89 19.31
C GLY A 143 3.77 -14.00 17.90
N VAL A 144 4.04 -15.22 17.46
CA VAL A 144 4.49 -15.51 16.08
C VAL A 144 3.32 -15.94 15.19
N VAL A 145 2.50 -16.87 15.66
CA VAL A 145 1.42 -17.46 14.85
C VAL A 145 0.34 -16.44 14.51
N PHE A 146 -0.07 -15.62 15.46
CA PHE A 146 -1.16 -14.66 15.24
C PHE A 146 -0.83 -13.57 14.23
N PRO A 147 0.35 -12.92 14.25
CA PRO A 147 0.73 -11.99 13.19
C PRO A 147 0.76 -12.62 11.79
N ILE A 148 1.19 -13.86 11.67
CA ILE A 148 1.18 -14.58 10.40
C ILE A 148 -0.26 -14.80 9.92
N LEU A 149 -1.16 -15.26 10.80
CA LEU A 149 -2.57 -15.46 10.45
C LEU A 149 -3.24 -14.13 10.05
N ALA A 150 -2.98 -13.05 10.79
CA ALA A 150 -3.51 -11.73 10.47
C ALA A 150 -2.97 -11.21 9.14
N ALA A 151 -1.69 -11.45 8.85
CA ALA A 151 -1.07 -11.08 7.58
C ALA A 151 -1.72 -11.81 6.40
N LEU A 152 -1.92 -13.12 6.52
CA LEU A 152 -2.58 -13.93 5.49
C LEU A 152 -4.03 -13.49 5.26
N LYS A 153 -4.78 -13.21 6.34
CA LYS A 153 -6.15 -12.70 6.26
C LYS A 153 -6.20 -11.33 5.60
N ALA A 154 -5.32 -10.41 5.98
CA ALA A 154 -5.21 -9.09 5.37
C ALA A 154 -4.90 -9.19 3.85
N ASN A 155 -4.02 -10.11 3.45
CA ASN A 155 -3.71 -10.36 2.04
C ASN A 155 -4.94 -10.86 1.25
N ASN A 156 -5.84 -11.58 1.89
CA ASN A 156 -7.11 -12.00 1.30
C ASN A 156 -8.19 -10.89 1.32
N GLY A 157 -7.90 -9.74 1.92
CA GLY A 157 -8.84 -8.63 2.08
C GLY A 157 -9.79 -8.80 3.26
N GLU A 158 -9.47 -9.70 4.18
CA GLU A 158 -10.26 -9.96 5.36
C GLU A 158 -9.64 -9.28 6.60
N PHE A 159 -10.45 -8.54 7.35
CA PHE A 159 -10.04 -8.07 8.67
C PHE A 159 -10.16 -9.21 9.70
N TRP A 160 -9.08 -9.51 10.40
CA TRP A 160 -9.05 -10.52 11.45
C TRP A 160 -8.61 -9.91 12.78
N LYS A 161 -9.51 -9.88 13.74
CA LYS A 161 -9.22 -9.37 15.07
C LYS A 161 -8.43 -10.42 15.85
N TYR A 162 -7.32 -9.99 16.44
CA TYR A 162 -6.52 -10.88 17.29
C TYR A 162 -7.31 -11.36 18.49
N PRO A 163 -7.35 -12.67 18.78
CA PRO A 163 -7.95 -13.20 20.00
C PRO A 163 -7.13 -12.75 21.22
N MET A 164 -7.79 -12.66 22.38
CA MET A 164 -7.16 -12.29 23.66
C MET A 164 -6.53 -10.89 23.67
N THR A 165 -6.90 -10.00 22.76
CA THR A 165 -6.37 -8.64 22.70
C THR A 165 -7.20 -7.68 23.52
N ILE A 166 -6.53 -6.91 24.37
CA ILE A 166 -7.14 -5.81 25.12
C ILE A 166 -7.21 -4.60 24.20
N THR A 167 -8.37 -3.99 24.05
CA THR A 167 -8.57 -2.85 23.16
C THR A 167 -8.21 -1.54 23.88
N PHE A 168 -7.05 -0.99 23.60
CA PHE A 168 -6.59 0.33 24.05
C PHE A 168 -6.88 1.41 23.03
N LEU A 169 -6.64 1.11 21.76
CA LEU A 169 -6.83 2.01 20.63
C LEU A 169 -8.04 1.58 19.82
N LYS A 170 -8.81 2.58 19.37
CA LYS A 170 -9.93 2.38 18.45
C LYS A 170 -9.59 3.09 17.13
N PRO A 171 -10.00 2.54 15.98
CA PRO A 171 -9.87 3.24 14.71
C PRO A 171 -10.60 4.58 14.75
N SER A 172 -10.07 5.56 14.02
CA SER A 172 -10.77 6.83 13.81
C SER A 172 -12.07 6.55 13.05
N ALA A 173 -13.17 7.08 13.52
CA ALA A 173 -14.40 7.06 12.74
C ALA A 173 -14.19 7.90 11.47
N THR A 174 -14.13 7.26 10.32
CA THR A 174 -14.14 7.89 8.99
C THR A 174 -15.57 8.16 8.55
#